data_1a4b1b463e87921cb268ccc5ad42e5cf
#
_entry.id   1a4b1b463e87921cb268ccc5ad42e5cf
#
_cell.length_a   1.000
_cell.length_b   1.000
_cell.length_c   1.000
_cell.angle_alpha   90.00
_cell.angle_beta   90.00
_cell.angle_gamma   90.00
#
_symmetry.space_group_name_H-M   'P 1'
#
loop_
_entity.id
_entity.type
_entity.pdbx_description
1 polymer ?
#
loop_
_entity_poly.entity_id
_entity_poly.type
_entity_poly.pdbx_seq_one_letter_code
_entity_poly.pdbx_strand_id
1 'polypeptide(L)'
;MPGATQILVINVTRIGDTLLTTPSLRAIAAAHPRAKLTFLGHPKRAEVMRHLPYLSKVGTISKSSAPWRGRLGSKRYDLAFVFGFDEALVAYALRVAKRVVAFRQKDDALNRRLYRIAEAVDPMPLHAVDYLLTLPAAAGIAPVGQHLDYAVTPGEASWASEQLARTLPLPCQALIGLQVASFPTRAYRDWPLEHFSELTGRIRAALPHAHFMIFGGKEEQVKTAQLAAHLGTAATLYAGRLTLRQTGALMNELDLYIGVDTGPTHMMGALHRPLIALYHGHAPSRRLRPLDHPCARIVDHPRPENESTPETPMAEISVDCVWQAVQQTLAEHPPQTR
;
A
#
# COMPACT_ATOMS: atom_id res chain seq x y z
N MET A 1 -10.60 0.52 -38.43
CA MET A 1 -10.66 1.43 -37.27
C MET A 1 -9.26 1.53 -36.67
N PRO A 2 -8.74 2.72 -36.34
CA PRO A 2 -7.47 2.80 -35.62
C PRO A 2 -7.61 2.03 -34.31
N GLY A 3 -6.64 1.15 -34.02
CA GLY A 3 -6.67 0.33 -32.80
C GLY A 3 -6.69 1.20 -31.54
N ALA A 4 -7.19 0.65 -30.42
CA ALA A 4 -7.22 1.35 -29.13
C ALA A 4 -5.83 1.79 -28.71
N THR A 5 -5.67 3.02 -28.22
CA THR A 5 -4.39 3.55 -27.69
C THR A 5 -3.82 2.61 -26.64
N GLN A 6 -2.54 2.26 -26.77
CA GLN A 6 -1.83 1.39 -25.84
C GLN A 6 -0.98 2.25 -24.90
N ILE A 7 -1.25 2.20 -23.62
CA ILE A 7 -0.50 2.96 -22.61
C ILE A 7 0.23 2.00 -21.67
N LEU A 8 1.51 2.27 -21.43
CA LEU A 8 2.35 1.53 -20.51
C LEU A 8 2.61 2.37 -19.26
N VAL A 9 2.46 1.77 -18.09
CA VAL A 9 2.90 2.37 -16.82
C VAL A 9 3.91 1.44 -16.16
N ILE A 10 5.03 1.99 -15.72
CA ILE A 10 6.10 1.23 -15.06
C ILE A 10 6.32 1.82 -13.67
N ASN A 11 6.21 0.96 -12.64
CA ASN A 11 6.59 1.29 -11.27
C ASN A 11 7.19 0.06 -10.58
N VAL A 12 8.50 0.08 -10.31
CA VAL A 12 9.24 -1.05 -9.69
C VAL A 12 9.69 -0.63 -8.30
N THR A 13 8.76 -0.69 -7.34
CA THR A 13 8.94 -0.19 -5.97
C THR A 13 8.44 -1.18 -4.92
N ARG A 14 8.34 -0.75 -3.65
CA ARG A 14 7.73 -1.52 -2.55
C ARG A 14 6.21 -1.57 -2.70
N ILE A 15 5.54 -2.40 -1.89
CA ILE A 15 4.06 -2.60 -1.93
C ILE A 15 3.34 -1.26 -1.72
N GLY A 16 3.65 -0.55 -0.64
CA GLY A 16 3.06 0.75 -0.33
C GLY A 16 3.24 1.76 -1.47
N ASP A 17 4.50 1.95 -1.91
CA ASP A 17 4.81 2.87 -3.02
C ASP A 17 4.11 2.47 -4.33
N THR A 18 3.85 1.16 -4.54
CA THR A 18 3.09 0.69 -5.70
C THR A 18 1.62 1.11 -5.58
N LEU A 19 1.00 0.94 -4.41
CA LEU A 19 -0.39 1.35 -4.17
C LEU A 19 -0.56 2.88 -4.23
N LEU A 20 0.42 3.64 -3.74
CA LEU A 20 0.43 5.10 -3.82
C LEU A 20 0.41 5.64 -5.27
N THR A 21 0.70 4.80 -6.29
CA THR A 21 0.54 5.20 -7.70
C THR A 21 -0.87 5.03 -8.25
N THR A 22 -1.80 4.40 -7.52
CA THR A 22 -3.16 4.14 -8.02
C THR A 22 -3.94 5.41 -8.38
N PRO A 23 -3.84 6.53 -7.65
CA PRO A 23 -4.46 7.80 -8.06
C PRO A 23 -3.93 8.30 -9.42
N SER A 24 -2.63 8.17 -9.67
CA SER A 24 -2.03 8.53 -10.97
C SER A 24 -2.51 7.62 -12.11
N LEU A 25 -2.66 6.32 -11.86
CA LEU A 25 -3.20 5.38 -12.84
C LEU A 25 -4.66 5.68 -13.17
N ARG A 26 -5.47 5.99 -12.16
CA ARG A 26 -6.87 6.40 -12.33
C ARG A 26 -6.98 7.69 -13.13
N ALA A 27 -6.14 8.69 -12.87
CA ALA A 27 -6.08 9.93 -13.64
C ALA A 27 -5.71 9.67 -15.11
N ILE A 28 -4.70 8.83 -15.38
CA ILE A 28 -4.32 8.44 -16.74
C ILE A 28 -5.46 7.72 -17.45
N ALA A 29 -6.15 6.81 -16.77
CA ALA A 29 -7.29 6.08 -17.32
C ALA A 29 -8.46 7.01 -17.65
N ALA A 30 -8.79 7.94 -16.76
CA ALA A 30 -9.86 8.92 -16.95
C ALA A 30 -9.58 9.85 -18.15
N ALA A 31 -8.31 10.27 -18.32
CA ALA A 31 -7.90 11.08 -19.47
C ALA A 31 -7.89 10.30 -20.79
N HIS A 32 -7.83 8.95 -20.72
CA HIS A 32 -7.75 8.08 -21.89
C HIS A 32 -8.77 6.91 -21.81
N PRO A 33 -10.09 7.17 -21.79
CA PRO A 33 -11.11 6.17 -21.45
C PRO A 33 -11.20 4.98 -22.44
N ARG A 34 -10.66 5.14 -23.63
CA ARG A 34 -10.61 4.06 -24.66
C ARG A 34 -9.25 3.39 -24.76
N ALA A 35 -8.29 3.77 -23.94
CA ALA A 35 -6.95 3.18 -23.95
C ALA A 35 -6.91 1.84 -23.19
N LYS A 36 -5.98 0.98 -23.61
CA LYS A 36 -5.61 -0.22 -22.85
C LYS A 36 -4.37 0.08 -22.02
N LEU A 37 -4.56 0.16 -20.70
CA LEU A 37 -3.47 0.39 -19.76
C LEU A 37 -2.81 -0.93 -19.37
N THR A 38 -1.49 -1.00 -19.59
CA THR A 38 -0.64 -2.09 -19.09
C THR A 38 0.24 -1.55 -17.96
N PHE A 39 0.17 -2.18 -16.80
CA PHE A 39 1.07 -1.90 -15.68
C PHE A 39 2.19 -2.94 -15.61
N LEU A 40 3.44 -2.50 -15.45
CA LEU A 40 4.60 -3.35 -15.17
C LEU A 40 5.21 -2.96 -13.83
N GLY A 41 5.16 -3.89 -12.88
CA GLY A 41 5.69 -3.70 -11.52
C GLY A 41 6.79 -4.68 -11.16
N HIS A 42 7.22 -4.61 -9.90
CA HIS A 42 8.21 -5.53 -9.34
C HIS A 42 7.68 -6.97 -9.34
N PRO A 43 8.46 -8.01 -9.72
CA PRO A 43 7.98 -9.39 -9.84
C PRO A 43 7.26 -9.95 -8.60
N LYS A 44 7.71 -9.58 -7.41
CA LYS A 44 7.11 -10.05 -6.14
C LYS A 44 5.96 -9.19 -5.61
N ARG A 45 5.59 -8.08 -6.29
CA ARG A 45 4.69 -7.07 -5.71
C ARG A 45 3.64 -6.54 -6.68
N ALA A 46 3.85 -6.70 -7.99
CA ALA A 46 2.93 -6.22 -9.03
C ALA A 46 1.51 -6.79 -8.88
N GLU A 47 1.36 -7.94 -8.23
CA GLU A 47 0.06 -8.59 -8.07
C GLU A 47 -0.95 -7.75 -7.25
N VAL A 48 -0.50 -6.79 -6.42
CA VAL A 48 -1.41 -5.88 -5.69
C VAL A 48 -2.22 -4.99 -6.63
N MET A 49 -1.76 -4.82 -7.87
CA MET A 49 -2.42 -4.01 -8.90
C MET A 49 -3.40 -4.82 -9.77
N ARG A 50 -3.47 -6.15 -9.59
CA ARG A 50 -4.40 -6.99 -10.36
C ARG A 50 -5.84 -6.65 -10.05
N HIS A 51 -6.69 -6.81 -11.08
CA HIS A 51 -8.13 -6.61 -11.01
C HIS A 51 -8.60 -5.17 -10.81
N LEU A 52 -7.70 -4.18 -10.80
CA LEU A 52 -8.10 -2.78 -10.86
C LEU A 52 -8.85 -2.53 -12.18
N PRO A 53 -10.06 -1.93 -12.15
CA PRO A 53 -10.98 -1.92 -13.30
C PRO A 53 -10.42 -1.15 -14.50
N TYR A 54 -9.50 -0.23 -14.27
CA TYR A 54 -8.88 0.58 -15.33
C TYR A 54 -7.58 -0.03 -15.89
N LEU A 55 -7.12 -1.18 -15.39
CA LEU A 55 -5.95 -1.88 -15.92
C LEU A 55 -6.35 -3.05 -16.80
N SER A 56 -5.95 -3.01 -18.06
CA SER A 56 -6.16 -4.13 -18.99
C SER A 56 -5.18 -5.28 -18.77
N LYS A 57 -3.99 -4.99 -18.25
CA LYS A 57 -2.95 -5.99 -18.02
C LYS A 57 -2.01 -5.55 -16.90
N VAL A 58 -1.67 -6.51 -16.04
CA VAL A 58 -0.61 -6.39 -15.04
C VAL A 58 0.49 -7.39 -15.36
N GLY A 59 1.70 -6.90 -15.52
CA GLY A 59 2.89 -7.72 -15.77
C GLY A 59 4.03 -7.32 -14.86
N THR A 60 5.19 -7.92 -15.08
CA THR A 60 6.37 -7.70 -14.25
C THR A 60 7.59 -7.29 -15.05
N ILE A 61 8.41 -6.44 -14.45
CA ILE A 61 9.73 -6.08 -14.93
C ILE A 61 10.63 -5.84 -13.72
N SER A 62 11.93 -6.12 -13.86
CA SER A 62 12.93 -5.77 -12.86
C SER A 62 13.98 -4.83 -13.48
N LYS A 63 14.69 -4.09 -12.64
CA LYS A 63 15.83 -3.26 -13.05
C LYS A 63 16.88 -4.08 -13.80
N SER A 64 17.15 -5.32 -13.35
CA SER A 64 18.10 -6.23 -13.98
C SER A 64 17.62 -6.82 -15.32
N SER A 65 16.29 -7.03 -15.48
CA SER A 65 15.75 -7.57 -16.74
C SER A 65 15.47 -6.49 -17.80
N ALA A 66 15.27 -5.23 -17.39
CA ALA A 66 14.95 -4.12 -18.28
C ALA A 66 15.97 -3.90 -19.41
N PRO A 67 17.31 -3.98 -19.20
CA PRO A 67 18.29 -3.77 -20.26
C PRO A 67 18.16 -4.73 -21.43
N TRP A 68 17.69 -5.95 -21.19
CA TRP A 68 17.59 -7.01 -22.21
C TRP A 68 16.24 -7.04 -22.92
N ARG A 69 15.18 -6.48 -22.30
CA ARG A 69 13.83 -6.49 -22.86
C ARG A 69 13.61 -5.40 -23.90
N GLY A 70 12.74 -5.68 -24.88
CA GLY A 70 12.34 -4.71 -25.90
C GLY A 70 13.44 -4.34 -26.90
N ARG A 71 14.52 -5.12 -27.02
CA ARG A 71 15.59 -4.91 -28.01
C ARG A 71 15.19 -5.33 -29.41
N LEU A 72 14.33 -6.35 -29.51
CA LEU A 72 13.78 -6.84 -30.76
C LEU A 72 12.30 -6.49 -30.83
N GLY A 73 11.86 -5.90 -31.93
CA GLY A 73 10.45 -5.58 -32.21
C GLY A 73 10.15 -4.08 -32.30
N SER A 74 8.93 -3.77 -32.75
CA SER A 74 8.42 -2.41 -32.91
C SER A 74 7.92 -1.82 -31.59
N LYS A 75 7.77 -0.50 -31.58
CA LYS A 75 7.14 0.22 -30.46
C LYS A 75 5.65 -0.17 -30.35
N ARG A 76 5.31 -0.88 -29.28
CA ARG A 76 3.98 -1.45 -29.04
C ARG A 76 3.04 -0.51 -28.28
N TYR A 77 3.62 0.50 -27.59
CA TYR A 77 2.86 1.45 -26.80
C TYR A 77 2.90 2.83 -27.44
N ASP A 78 1.80 3.53 -27.43
CA ASP A 78 1.70 4.90 -27.93
C ASP A 78 2.25 5.90 -26.91
N LEU A 79 2.07 5.61 -25.62
CA LEU A 79 2.52 6.45 -24.52
C LEU A 79 3.01 5.55 -23.37
N ALA A 80 4.05 5.97 -22.66
CA ALA A 80 4.50 5.32 -21.45
C ALA A 80 4.74 6.34 -20.33
N PHE A 81 4.41 5.96 -19.09
CA PHE A 81 4.74 6.68 -17.87
C PHE A 81 5.69 5.81 -17.04
N VAL A 82 6.83 6.37 -16.63
CA VAL A 82 7.82 5.66 -15.82
C VAL A 82 7.99 6.37 -14.49
N PHE A 83 7.50 5.72 -13.42
CA PHE A 83 7.64 6.21 -12.05
C PHE A 83 9.01 5.83 -11.49
N GLY A 84 9.67 6.80 -10.85
CA GLY A 84 11.00 6.64 -10.26
C GLY A 84 12.15 7.06 -11.18
N PHE A 85 13.38 6.86 -10.68
CA PHE A 85 14.61 7.40 -11.24
C PHE A 85 15.54 6.31 -11.79
N ASP A 86 15.00 5.16 -12.16
CA ASP A 86 15.80 4.04 -12.68
C ASP A 86 15.95 4.15 -14.20
N GLU A 87 17.14 4.52 -14.63
CA GLU A 87 17.48 4.76 -16.05
C GLU A 87 17.29 3.53 -16.94
N ALA A 88 17.47 2.32 -16.40
CA ALA A 88 17.25 1.09 -17.15
C ALA A 88 15.76 0.89 -17.50
N LEU A 89 14.85 1.27 -16.58
CA LEU A 89 13.39 1.23 -16.82
C LEU A 89 12.98 2.31 -17.84
N VAL A 90 13.55 3.52 -17.75
CA VAL A 90 13.31 4.60 -18.72
C VAL A 90 13.82 4.20 -20.09
N ALA A 91 15.04 3.66 -20.19
CA ALA A 91 15.61 3.17 -21.44
C ALA A 91 14.75 2.04 -22.04
N TYR A 92 14.21 1.14 -21.22
CA TYR A 92 13.24 0.13 -21.67
C TYR A 92 11.99 0.78 -22.26
N ALA A 93 11.38 1.73 -21.56
CA ALA A 93 10.19 2.43 -22.04
C ALA A 93 10.44 3.12 -23.38
N LEU A 94 11.59 3.78 -23.57
CA LEU A 94 12.00 4.42 -24.82
C LEU A 94 12.17 3.44 -25.99
N ARG A 95 12.44 2.16 -25.72
CA ARG A 95 12.49 1.12 -26.77
C ARG A 95 11.10 0.66 -27.20
N VAL A 96 10.15 0.59 -26.28
CA VAL A 96 8.85 -0.06 -26.52
C VAL A 96 7.68 0.92 -26.71
N ALA A 97 7.87 2.21 -26.40
CA ALA A 97 6.84 3.24 -26.53
C ALA A 97 7.26 4.35 -27.50
N LYS A 98 6.24 4.96 -28.17
CA LYS A 98 6.46 6.10 -29.09
C LYS A 98 6.78 7.38 -28.31
N ARG A 99 6.10 7.61 -27.21
CA ARG A 99 6.24 8.77 -26.32
C ARG A 99 6.44 8.29 -24.89
N VAL A 100 7.37 8.88 -24.16
CA VAL A 100 7.68 8.51 -22.77
C VAL A 100 7.63 9.75 -21.89
N VAL A 101 6.91 9.67 -20.79
CA VAL A 101 6.87 10.64 -19.70
C VAL A 101 7.59 10.03 -18.52
N ALA A 102 8.58 10.71 -17.97
CA ALA A 102 9.34 10.26 -16.82
C ALA A 102 9.78 11.44 -15.96
N PHE A 103 10.14 11.19 -14.72
CA PHE A 103 10.87 12.17 -13.92
C PHE A 103 12.23 12.44 -14.55
N ARG A 104 12.78 13.64 -14.30
CA ARG A 104 14.14 13.99 -14.76
C ARG A 104 15.13 12.94 -14.27
N GLN A 105 15.89 12.37 -15.19
CA GLN A 105 16.94 11.40 -14.90
C GLN A 105 18.30 12.11 -14.74
N LYS A 106 19.29 11.42 -14.19
CA LYS A 106 20.66 11.93 -14.11
C LYS A 106 21.33 12.02 -15.49
N ASP A 107 21.00 11.06 -16.36
CA ASP A 107 21.50 11.03 -17.75
C ASP A 107 20.69 11.98 -18.65
N ASP A 108 21.32 13.09 -19.05
CA ASP A 108 20.72 14.06 -19.96
C ASP A 108 20.47 13.50 -21.38
N ALA A 109 21.19 12.47 -21.80
CA ALA A 109 20.92 11.82 -23.08
C ALA A 109 19.57 11.08 -23.06
N LEU A 110 19.18 10.52 -21.92
CA LEU A 110 17.83 9.97 -21.74
C LEU A 110 16.79 11.08 -21.71
N ASN A 111 17.05 12.16 -20.98
CA ASN A 111 16.12 13.30 -20.85
C ASN A 111 15.76 13.91 -22.21
N ARG A 112 16.74 14.10 -23.11
CA ARG A 112 16.50 14.61 -24.47
C ARG A 112 15.57 13.75 -25.33
N ARG A 113 15.38 12.49 -24.98
CA ARG A 113 14.53 11.52 -25.69
C ARG A 113 13.12 11.43 -25.11
N LEU A 114 12.87 12.01 -23.93
CA LEU A 114 11.57 12.00 -23.28
C LEU A 114 10.60 12.94 -24.01
N TYR A 115 9.34 12.53 -24.09
CA TYR A 115 8.26 13.37 -24.61
C TYR A 115 7.92 14.49 -23.64
N ARG A 116 7.88 14.19 -22.35
CA ARG A 116 7.70 15.15 -21.26
C ARG A 116 8.54 14.71 -20.06
N ILE A 117 9.04 15.69 -19.35
CA ILE A 117 9.80 15.51 -18.12
C ILE A 117 8.97 16.08 -16.98
N ALA A 118 8.70 15.26 -15.95
CA ALA A 118 8.27 15.77 -14.67
C ALA A 118 9.52 16.23 -13.91
N GLU A 119 9.59 17.51 -13.58
CA GLU A 119 10.71 18.00 -12.79
C GLU A 119 10.67 17.38 -11.39
N ALA A 120 11.83 17.01 -10.89
CA ALA A 120 11.95 16.55 -9.52
C ALA A 120 11.72 17.75 -8.59
N VAL A 121 10.49 17.87 -8.12
CA VAL A 121 10.19 18.74 -6.97
C VAL A 121 10.77 18.05 -5.74
N ASP A 122 11.27 18.83 -4.77
CA ASP A 122 11.65 18.24 -3.47
C ASP A 122 10.45 17.44 -2.93
N PRO A 123 10.55 16.11 -2.79
CA PRO A 123 9.43 15.32 -2.30
C PRO A 123 9.15 15.58 -0.81
N MET A 124 10.05 16.24 -0.10
CA MET A 124 9.99 16.37 1.34
C MET A 124 8.79 17.16 1.88
N PRO A 125 8.29 18.24 1.25
CA PRO A 125 7.08 18.89 1.74
C PRO A 125 5.79 18.24 1.24
N LEU A 126 5.84 17.40 0.19
CA LEU A 126 4.65 16.86 -0.47
C LEU A 126 4.22 15.51 0.13
N HIS A 127 2.93 15.24 0.07
CA HIS A 127 2.42 13.90 0.21
C HIS A 127 2.87 13.04 -0.99
N ALA A 128 3.18 11.75 -0.77
CA ALA A 128 3.68 10.87 -1.82
C ALA A 128 2.71 10.74 -3.01
N VAL A 129 1.40 10.76 -2.77
CA VAL A 129 0.39 10.77 -3.84
C VAL A 129 0.49 12.05 -4.69
N ASP A 130 0.62 13.21 -4.05
CA ASP A 130 0.76 14.49 -4.77
C ASP A 130 2.03 14.53 -5.60
N TYR A 131 3.13 14.06 -5.02
CA TYR A 131 4.39 13.90 -5.74
C TYR A 131 4.25 12.99 -6.97
N LEU A 132 3.61 11.84 -6.83
CA LEU A 132 3.42 10.89 -7.93
C LEU A 132 2.46 11.45 -9.01
N LEU A 133 1.47 12.25 -8.62
CA LEU A 133 0.55 12.92 -9.54
C LEU A 133 1.24 13.98 -10.42
N THR A 134 2.41 14.49 -10.04
CA THR A 134 3.19 15.41 -10.90
C THR A 134 3.61 14.75 -12.22
N LEU A 135 3.77 13.42 -12.25
CA LEU A 135 4.15 12.71 -13.47
C LEU A 135 3.05 12.75 -14.55
N PRO A 136 1.81 12.33 -14.31
CA PRO A 136 0.74 12.52 -15.30
C PRO A 136 0.45 14.01 -15.56
N ALA A 137 0.59 14.90 -14.57
CA ALA A 137 0.42 16.34 -14.75
C ALA A 137 1.41 16.93 -15.78
N ALA A 138 2.65 16.43 -15.86
CA ALA A 138 3.62 16.84 -16.89
C ALA A 138 3.13 16.51 -18.31
N ALA A 139 2.19 15.60 -18.49
CA ALA A 139 1.51 15.30 -19.75
C ALA A 139 0.17 16.01 -19.90
N GLY A 140 -0.18 16.96 -19.02
CA GLY A 140 -1.43 17.71 -19.05
C GLY A 140 -2.64 16.94 -18.48
N ILE A 141 -2.41 15.89 -17.70
CA ILE A 141 -3.48 15.06 -17.10
C ILE A 141 -3.78 15.58 -15.69
N ALA A 142 -5.01 15.99 -15.46
CA ALA A 142 -5.48 16.44 -14.15
C ALA A 142 -5.73 15.24 -13.20
N PRO A 143 -5.52 15.40 -11.88
CA PRO A 143 -5.84 14.36 -10.90
C PRO A 143 -7.35 14.09 -10.81
N VAL A 144 -7.70 12.85 -10.42
CA VAL A 144 -9.09 12.41 -10.19
C VAL A 144 -9.15 11.75 -8.81
N GLY A 145 -9.19 12.55 -7.75
CA GLY A 145 -9.14 12.09 -6.36
C GLY A 145 -7.76 11.55 -5.95
N GLN A 146 -7.57 11.34 -4.65
CA GLN A 146 -6.30 10.94 -4.06
C GLN A 146 -6.37 9.60 -3.31
N HIS A 147 -7.56 8.98 -3.18
CA HIS A 147 -7.71 7.68 -2.55
C HIS A 147 -6.94 6.58 -3.29
N LEU A 148 -6.47 5.61 -2.53
CA LEU A 148 -5.80 4.43 -3.06
C LEU A 148 -6.85 3.41 -3.54
N ASP A 149 -6.45 2.52 -4.45
CA ASP A 149 -7.32 1.46 -4.98
C ASP A 149 -6.71 0.08 -4.77
N TYR A 150 -7.53 -0.86 -4.31
CA TYR A 150 -7.27 -2.29 -4.31
C TYR A 150 -8.55 -3.03 -4.63
N ALA A 151 -8.50 -4.04 -5.49
CA ALA A 151 -9.67 -4.80 -5.88
C ALA A 151 -9.58 -6.25 -5.37
N VAL A 152 -10.56 -6.69 -4.61
CA VAL A 152 -10.75 -8.10 -4.22
C VAL A 152 -11.76 -8.71 -5.18
N THR A 153 -11.42 -9.85 -5.78
CA THR A 153 -12.33 -10.57 -6.68
C THR A 153 -13.35 -11.41 -5.91
N PRO A 154 -14.51 -11.76 -6.50
CA PRO A 154 -15.47 -12.68 -5.85
C PRO A 154 -14.83 -14.00 -5.42
N GLY A 155 -13.93 -14.58 -6.23
CA GLY A 155 -13.22 -15.81 -5.86
C GLY A 155 -12.28 -15.64 -4.68
N GLU A 156 -11.62 -14.50 -4.56
CA GLU A 156 -10.78 -14.18 -3.40
C GLU A 156 -11.62 -13.92 -2.13
N ALA A 157 -12.75 -13.26 -2.26
CA ALA A 157 -13.71 -13.07 -1.16
C ALA A 157 -14.27 -14.41 -0.67
N SER A 158 -14.67 -15.31 -1.58
CA SER A 158 -15.13 -16.67 -1.23
C SER A 158 -14.04 -17.45 -0.50
N TRP A 159 -12.79 -17.39 -0.98
CA TRP A 159 -11.66 -18.02 -0.32
C TRP A 159 -11.45 -17.46 1.10
N ALA A 160 -11.54 -16.13 1.28
CA ALA A 160 -11.39 -15.51 2.60
C ALA A 160 -12.49 -15.95 3.56
N SER A 161 -13.75 -15.98 3.11
CA SER A 161 -14.88 -16.47 3.90
C SER A 161 -14.71 -17.94 4.31
N GLU A 162 -14.28 -18.81 3.41
CA GLU A 162 -13.97 -20.21 3.72
C GLU A 162 -12.81 -20.34 4.72
N GLN A 163 -11.78 -19.52 4.59
CA GLN A 163 -10.66 -19.50 5.51
C GLN A 163 -11.11 -19.08 6.92
N LEU A 164 -11.95 -18.05 7.03
CA LEU A 164 -12.51 -17.61 8.29
C LEU A 164 -13.39 -18.69 8.92
N ALA A 165 -14.27 -19.32 8.15
CA ALA A 165 -15.13 -20.42 8.66
C ALA A 165 -14.33 -21.58 9.27
N ARG A 166 -13.08 -21.79 8.85
CA ARG A 166 -12.19 -22.84 9.36
C ARG A 166 -11.39 -22.42 10.60
N THR A 167 -11.11 -21.13 10.73
CA THR A 167 -10.11 -20.63 11.71
C THR A 167 -10.69 -19.71 12.78
N LEU A 168 -11.86 -19.13 12.53
CA LEU A 168 -12.47 -18.18 13.44
C LEU A 168 -13.28 -18.91 14.53
N PRO A 169 -12.96 -18.71 15.82
CA PRO A 169 -13.81 -19.22 16.89
C PRO A 169 -15.14 -18.44 16.93
N LEU A 170 -16.25 -19.14 17.14
CA LEU A 170 -17.57 -18.55 17.23
C LEU A 170 -18.09 -18.62 18.67
N PRO A 171 -18.84 -17.59 19.14
CA PRO A 171 -19.13 -16.34 18.43
C PRO A 171 -17.92 -15.42 18.33
N CYS A 172 -17.82 -14.61 17.27
CA CYS A 172 -16.83 -13.56 17.13
C CYS A 172 -17.51 -12.19 17.11
N GLN A 173 -17.24 -11.34 18.10
CA GLN A 173 -17.83 -10.01 18.22
C GLN A 173 -17.16 -8.97 17.34
N ALA A 174 -15.87 -9.12 17.08
CA ALA A 174 -15.10 -8.24 16.22
C ALA A 174 -13.87 -8.98 15.65
N LEU A 175 -13.62 -8.81 14.37
CA LEU A 175 -12.44 -9.33 13.67
C LEU A 175 -11.43 -8.20 13.46
N ILE A 176 -10.32 -8.25 14.19
CA ILE A 176 -9.35 -7.16 14.25
C ILE A 176 -8.01 -7.60 13.63
N GLY A 177 -7.54 -6.87 12.62
CA GLY A 177 -6.23 -7.09 12.01
C GLY A 177 -5.12 -6.33 12.74
N LEU A 178 -3.98 -6.98 12.94
CA LEU A 178 -2.80 -6.38 13.56
C LEU A 178 -1.59 -6.48 12.64
N GLN A 179 -0.91 -5.35 12.39
CA GLN A 179 0.40 -5.27 11.74
C GLN A 179 1.39 -4.67 12.73
N VAL A 180 2.10 -5.54 13.44
CA VAL A 180 2.90 -5.15 14.61
C VAL A 180 4.36 -4.81 14.29
N ALA A 181 4.83 -5.14 13.08
CA ALA A 181 6.23 -4.98 12.72
C ALA A 181 6.40 -4.50 11.28
N SER A 182 7.51 -3.87 11.03
CA SER A 182 7.99 -3.42 9.73
C SER A 182 9.25 -4.18 9.31
N PHE A 183 9.78 -3.90 8.12
CA PHE A 183 11.06 -4.48 7.69
C PHE A 183 12.18 -4.15 8.69
N PRO A 184 13.15 -5.05 8.89
CA PRO A 184 14.25 -4.82 9.84
C PRO A 184 14.96 -3.47 9.67
N THR A 185 15.12 -3.01 8.41
CA THR A 185 15.72 -1.69 8.11
C THR A 185 14.82 -0.50 8.45
N ARG A 186 13.60 -0.74 8.91
CA ARG A 186 12.59 0.26 9.28
C ARG A 186 11.98 -0.05 10.66
N ALA A 187 12.64 -0.92 11.46
CA ALA A 187 12.15 -1.35 12.76
C ALA A 187 11.93 -0.21 13.77
N TYR A 188 12.50 0.97 13.51
CA TYR A 188 12.23 2.19 14.29
C TYR A 188 10.74 2.61 14.24
N ARG A 189 9.96 2.11 13.27
CA ARG A 189 8.51 2.35 13.17
C ARG A 189 7.67 1.36 13.97
N ASP A 190 8.29 0.34 14.54
CA ASP A 190 7.55 -0.70 15.27
C ASP A 190 7.09 -0.18 16.61
N TRP A 191 5.81 -0.25 16.86
CA TRP A 191 5.24 0.03 18.18
C TRP A 191 5.55 -1.15 19.09
N PRO A 192 5.88 -0.95 20.39
CA PRO A 192 6.27 -2.03 21.30
C PRO A 192 5.26 -3.15 21.37
N LEU A 193 5.71 -4.41 21.42
CA LEU A 193 4.82 -5.56 21.56
C LEU A 193 4.02 -5.53 22.86
N GLU A 194 4.60 -5.00 23.91
CA GLU A 194 3.97 -4.80 25.21
C GLU A 194 2.77 -3.86 25.08
N HIS A 195 2.86 -2.82 24.27
CA HIS A 195 1.76 -1.90 23.99
C HIS A 195 0.66 -2.58 23.16
N PHE A 196 1.02 -3.41 22.18
CA PHE A 196 0.04 -4.23 21.47
C PHE A 196 -0.64 -5.24 22.40
N SER A 197 0.10 -5.86 23.33
CA SER A 197 -0.42 -6.81 24.30
C SER A 197 -1.41 -6.12 25.25
N GLU A 198 -1.07 -4.94 25.76
CA GLU A 198 -1.94 -4.14 26.60
C GLU A 198 -3.20 -3.69 25.85
N LEU A 199 -3.04 -3.16 24.63
CA LEU A 199 -4.15 -2.71 23.79
C LEU A 199 -5.13 -3.85 23.51
N THR A 200 -4.64 -5.02 23.11
CA THR A 200 -5.47 -6.19 22.85
C THR A 200 -6.16 -6.71 24.11
N GLY A 201 -5.52 -6.58 25.28
CA GLY A 201 -6.14 -6.85 26.58
C GLY A 201 -7.33 -5.92 26.86
N ARG A 202 -7.19 -4.62 26.61
CA ARG A 202 -8.27 -3.63 26.75
C ARG A 202 -9.41 -3.89 25.76
N ILE A 203 -9.10 -4.23 24.52
CA ILE A 203 -10.10 -4.60 23.51
C ILE A 203 -10.89 -5.82 23.97
N ARG A 204 -10.22 -6.87 24.49
CA ARG A 204 -10.90 -8.08 25.00
C ARG A 204 -11.70 -7.84 26.27
N ALA A 205 -11.32 -6.90 27.10
CA ALA A 205 -12.12 -6.49 28.24
C ALA A 205 -13.46 -5.86 27.82
N ALA A 206 -13.46 -5.10 26.72
CA ALA A 206 -14.66 -4.48 26.14
C ALA A 206 -15.44 -5.43 25.22
N LEU A 207 -14.75 -6.29 24.49
CA LEU A 207 -15.28 -7.25 23.51
C LEU A 207 -14.65 -8.64 23.78
N PRO A 208 -15.19 -9.43 24.72
CA PRO A 208 -14.58 -10.70 25.17
C PRO A 208 -14.37 -11.73 24.07
N HIS A 209 -15.19 -11.68 23.02
CA HIS A 209 -15.10 -12.56 21.86
C HIS A 209 -14.46 -11.85 20.63
N ALA A 210 -13.63 -10.82 20.83
CA ALA A 210 -12.82 -10.27 19.75
C ALA A 210 -11.75 -11.26 19.32
N HIS A 211 -11.55 -11.41 18.01
CA HIS A 211 -10.51 -12.25 17.42
C HIS A 211 -9.50 -11.43 16.63
N PHE A 212 -8.22 -11.74 16.80
CA PHE A 212 -7.12 -11.00 16.19
C PHE A 212 -6.48 -11.77 15.03
N MET A 213 -6.32 -11.12 13.91
CA MET A 213 -5.58 -11.64 12.76
C MET A 213 -4.23 -10.93 12.67
N ILE A 214 -3.13 -11.66 12.93
CA ILE A 214 -1.80 -11.07 12.96
C ILE A 214 -1.14 -11.26 11.59
N PHE A 215 -0.92 -10.14 10.89
CA PHE A 215 -0.28 -10.09 9.59
C PHE A 215 1.22 -9.79 9.70
N GLY A 216 1.95 -10.06 8.63
CA GLY A 216 3.39 -9.81 8.51
C GLY A 216 4.03 -10.67 7.44
N GLY A 217 5.25 -10.32 7.05
CA GLY A 217 6.09 -11.14 6.18
C GLY A 217 6.86 -12.22 6.95
N LYS A 218 7.71 -12.93 6.22
CA LYS A 218 8.57 -13.96 6.83
C LYS A 218 9.61 -13.37 7.80
N GLU A 219 10.03 -12.14 7.55
CA GLU A 219 11.05 -11.45 8.34
C GLU A 219 10.52 -10.98 9.69
N GLU A 220 9.19 -10.81 9.82
CA GLU A 220 8.53 -10.38 11.05
C GLU A 220 7.99 -11.54 11.92
N GLN A 221 8.22 -12.82 11.52
CA GLN A 221 7.64 -13.99 12.17
C GLN A 221 7.95 -14.09 13.67
N VAL A 222 9.15 -13.70 14.11
CA VAL A 222 9.52 -13.78 15.54
C VAL A 222 8.61 -12.90 16.38
N LYS A 223 8.50 -11.60 16.03
CA LYS A 223 7.66 -10.65 16.78
C LYS A 223 6.18 -11.02 16.71
N THR A 224 5.70 -11.40 15.53
CA THR A 224 4.29 -11.76 15.34
C THR A 224 3.91 -13.04 16.08
N ALA A 225 4.82 -14.02 16.16
CA ALA A 225 4.61 -15.25 16.92
C ALA A 225 4.58 -14.99 18.44
N GLN A 226 5.39 -14.06 18.95
CA GLN A 226 5.36 -13.68 20.37
C GLN A 226 3.98 -13.11 20.75
N LEU A 227 3.44 -12.19 19.96
CA LEU A 227 2.11 -11.64 20.22
C LEU A 227 1.01 -12.72 20.08
N ALA A 228 1.12 -13.58 19.05
CA ALA A 228 0.17 -14.68 18.87
C ALA A 228 0.17 -15.65 20.07
N ALA A 229 1.35 -15.97 20.60
CA ALA A 229 1.47 -16.81 21.80
C ALA A 229 0.84 -16.16 23.03
N HIS A 230 1.00 -14.85 23.23
CA HIS A 230 0.37 -14.09 24.30
C HIS A 230 -1.18 -14.10 24.19
N LEU A 231 -1.72 -13.98 22.99
CA LEU A 231 -3.18 -13.94 22.74
C LEU A 231 -3.81 -15.35 22.73
N GLY A 232 -3.03 -16.40 22.55
CA GLY A 232 -3.49 -17.79 22.53
C GLY A 232 -4.59 -18.02 21.48
N THR A 233 -5.72 -18.62 21.91
CA THR A 233 -6.84 -18.93 21.02
C THR A 233 -7.61 -17.72 20.49
N ALA A 234 -7.37 -16.52 21.04
CA ALA A 234 -7.97 -15.29 20.55
C ALA A 234 -7.28 -14.72 19.31
N ALA A 235 -6.22 -15.37 18.79
CA ALA A 235 -5.52 -14.89 17.60
C ALA A 235 -5.22 -15.99 16.59
N THR A 236 -5.23 -15.61 15.32
CA THR A 236 -4.72 -16.41 14.19
C THR A 236 -3.49 -15.73 13.59
N LEU A 237 -2.37 -16.46 13.54
CA LEU A 237 -1.12 -15.97 12.99
C LEU A 237 -1.04 -16.27 11.48
N TYR A 238 -1.01 -15.23 10.67
CA TYR A 238 -0.87 -15.30 9.21
C TYR A 238 0.50 -14.84 8.68
N ALA A 239 1.37 -14.31 9.53
CA ALA A 239 2.67 -13.81 9.12
C ALA A 239 3.49 -14.83 8.33
N GLY A 240 3.90 -14.46 7.11
CA GLY A 240 4.68 -15.31 6.20
C GLY A 240 3.95 -16.51 5.59
N ARG A 241 2.62 -16.62 5.78
CA ARG A 241 1.80 -17.77 5.34
C ARG A 241 0.90 -17.45 4.14
N LEU A 242 0.74 -16.18 3.79
CA LEU A 242 -0.19 -15.72 2.77
C LEU A 242 0.54 -15.11 1.57
N THR A 243 -0.06 -15.21 0.39
CA THR A 243 0.27 -14.34 -0.73
C THR A 243 -0.29 -12.92 -0.48
N LEU A 244 0.17 -11.91 -1.23
CA LEU A 244 -0.36 -10.54 -1.09
C LEU A 244 -1.85 -10.48 -1.44
N ARG A 245 -2.31 -11.29 -2.39
CA ARG A 245 -3.72 -11.37 -2.77
C ARG A 245 -4.58 -11.97 -1.64
N GLN A 246 -4.11 -13.06 -1.04
CA GLN A 246 -4.75 -13.67 0.13
C GLN A 246 -4.78 -12.72 1.34
N THR A 247 -3.68 -11.98 1.55
CA THR A 247 -3.62 -10.95 2.59
C THR A 247 -4.70 -9.89 2.38
N GLY A 248 -4.79 -9.33 1.16
CA GLY A 248 -5.81 -8.32 0.84
C GLY A 248 -7.24 -8.86 0.96
N ALA A 249 -7.48 -10.11 0.57
CA ALA A 249 -8.79 -10.74 0.70
C ALA A 249 -9.23 -10.88 2.17
N LEU A 250 -8.34 -11.36 3.06
CA LEU A 250 -8.63 -11.45 4.49
C LEU A 250 -8.73 -10.06 5.16
N MET A 251 -7.89 -9.09 4.75
CA MET A 251 -7.97 -7.72 5.24
C MET A 251 -9.32 -7.06 4.90
N ASN A 252 -9.92 -7.42 3.77
CA ASN A 252 -11.24 -6.91 3.38
C ASN A 252 -12.37 -7.38 4.30
N GLU A 253 -12.18 -8.44 5.05
CA GLU A 253 -13.16 -8.98 6.00
C GLU A 253 -13.04 -8.38 7.42
N LEU A 254 -12.02 -7.56 7.68
CA LEU A 254 -11.79 -6.98 9.00
C LEU A 254 -12.83 -5.92 9.36
N ASP A 255 -13.23 -5.91 10.62
CA ASP A 255 -14.03 -4.83 11.20
C ASP A 255 -13.13 -3.63 11.57
N LEU A 256 -11.88 -3.90 11.95
CA LEU A 256 -10.87 -2.88 12.26
C LEU A 256 -9.47 -3.42 11.95
N TYR A 257 -8.60 -2.54 11.47
CA TYR A 257 -7.18 -2.81 11.35
C TYR A 257 -6.38 -1.82 12.20
N ILE A 258 -5.34 -2.30 12.88
CA ILE A 258 -4.41 -1.48 13.66
C ILE A 258 -3.00 -1.84 13.22
N GLY A 259 -2.23 -0.86 12.76
CA GLY A 259 -0.89 -1.16 12.28
C GLY A 259 0.03 0.05 12.15
N VAL A 260 1.32 -0.25 12.13
CA VAL A 260 2.38 0.73 11.88
C VAL A 260 2.51 1.02 10.37
N ASP A 261 3.15 2.12 10.01
CA ASP A 261 3.35 2.56 8.61
C ASP A 261 4.16 1.54 7.79
N THR A 262 3.44 0.68 7.07
CA THR A 262 3.99 -0.39 6.23
C THR A 262 3.15 -0.64 4.97
N GLY A 263 3.62 -1.52 4.08
CA GLY A 263 2.86 -1.94 2.89
C GLY A 263 1.45 -2.45 3.17
N PRO A 264 1.23 -3.33 4.16
CA PRO A 264 -0.11 -3.74 4.60
C PRO A 264 -1.02 -2.59 5.04
N THR A 265 -0.50 -1.56 5.71
CA THR A 265 -1.29 -0.38 6.10
C THR A 265 -1.78 0.39 4.86
N HIS A 266 -0.95 0.54 3.82
CA HIS A 266 -1.39 1.11 2.55
C HIS A 266 -2.41 0.22 1.82
N MET A 267 -2.26 -1.12 1.93
CA MET A 267 -3.26 -2.04 1.37
C MET A 267 -4.61 -1.88 2.06
N MET A 268 -4.62 -1.76 3.38
CA MET A 268 -5.84 -1.49 4.14
C MET A 268 -6.46 -0.15 3.77
N GLY A 269 -5.61 0.89 3.62
CA GLY A 269 -6.04 2.19 3.10
C GLY A 269 -6.67 2.13 1.70
N ALA A 270 -6.22 1.20 0.86
CA ALA A 270 -6.77 0.99 -0.47
C ALA A 270 -8.05 0.12 -0.49
N LEU A 271 -8.35 -0.59 0.58
CA LEU A 271 -9.57 -1.37 0.78
C LEU A 271 -10.72 -0.54 1.37
N HIS A 272 -10.47 0.67 1.82
CA HIS A 272 -11.46 1.59 2.43
C HIS A 272 -12.19 1.00 3.66
N ARG A 273 -11.50 0.15 4.42
CA ARG A 273 -12.02 -0.44 5.67
C ARG A 273 -11.54 0.35 6.87
N PRO A 274 -12.23 0.26 8.03
CA PRO A 274 -11.80 0.97 9.24
C PRO A 274 -10.36 0.63 9.60
N LEU A 275 -9.51 1.65 9.74
CA LEU A 275 -8.11 1.47 10.08
C LEU A 275 -7.59 2.53 11.04
N ILE A 276 -6.69 2.10 11.92
CA ILE A 276 -5.87 2.96 12.76
C ILE A 276 -4.42 2.77 12.33
N ALA A 277 -3.80 3.83 11.85
CA ALA A 277 -2.43 3.80 11.36
C ALA A 277 -1.52 4.65 12.26
N LEU A 278 -0.46 4.02 12.79
CA LEU A 278 0.52 4.65 13.68
C LEU A 278 1.72 5.11 12.88
N TYR A 279 2.11 6.36 13.05
CA TYR A 279 3.23 6.98 12.34
C TYR A 279 4.30 7.47 13.28
N HIS A 280 5.55 7.20 12.92
CA HIS A 280 6.73 7.63 13.64
C HIS A 280 7.03 9.11 13.36
N GLY A 281 7.52 9.89 14.37
CA GLY A 281 7.82 11.31 14.20
C GLY A 281 8.78 11.63 13.06
N HIS A 282 9.84 10.81 12.88
CA HIS A 282 10.77 10.94 11.75
C HIS A 282 10.16 10.59 10.38
N ALA A 283 9.02 9.89 10.35
CA ALA A 283 8.28 9.55 9.15
C ALA A 283 6.78 9.85 9.35
N PRO A 284 6.41 11.13 9.48
CA PRO A 284 5.07 11.55 9.88
C PRO A 284 4.02 11.22 8.82
N SER A 285 2.78 11.10 9.28
CA SER A 285 1.62 10.71 8.46
C SER A 285 1.39 11.63 7.28
N ARG A 286 1.71 12.92 7.40
CA ARG A 286 1.52 13.93 6.35
C ARG A 286 2.13 13.56 5.00
N ARG A 287 3.09 12.60 4.99
CA ARG A 287 3.75 12.12 3.77
C ARG A 287 3.10 10.91 3.14
N LEU A 288 2.45 10.05 3.94
CA LEU A 288 2.10 8.69 3.51
C LEU A 288 0.71 8.23 3.96
N ARG A 289 -0.01 8.98 4.79
CA ARG A 289 -1.35 8.58 5.27
C ARG A 289 -2.31 8.33 4.10
N PRO A 290 -3.32 7.48 4.26
CA PRO A 290 -4.40 7.38 3.30
C PRO A 290 -5.10 8.75 3.14
N LEU A 291 -5.20 9.24 1.91
CA LEU A 291 -5.96 10.44 1.56
C LEU A 291 -7.34 10.05 1.06
N ASP A 292 -8.32 10.94 1.18
CA ASP A 292 -9.71 10.73 0.76
C ASP A 292 -10.28 9.38 1.28
N HIS A 293 -9.90 8.99 2.51
CA HIS A 293 -10.30 7.72 3.10
C HIS A 293 -11.46 7.92 4.09
N PRO A 294 -12.59 7.19 3.96
CA PRO A 294 -13.81 7.47 4.72
C PRO A 294 -13.70 7.13 6.22
N CYS A 295 -12.84 6.20 6.61
CA CYS A 295 -12.79 5.64 7.96
C CYS A 295 -11.36 5.36 8.45
N ALA A 296 -10.38 6.19 8.07
CA ALA A 296 -9.02 6.13 8.59
C ALA A 296 -8.83 7.05 9.79
N ARG A 297 -8.27 6.51 10.88
CA ARG A 297 -7.75 7.28 12.01
C ARG A 297 -6.24 7.23 12.00
N ILE A 298 -5.64 8.39 12.14
CA ILE A 298 -4.19 8.57 12.10
C ILE A 298 -3.73 8.89 13.52
N VAL A 299 -2.75 8.13 13.99
CA VAL A 299 -2.07 8.38 15.26
C VAL A 299 -0.62 8.73 14.94
N ASP A 300 -0.32 10.00 14.97
CA ASP A 300 1.04 10.50 14.82
C ASP A 300 1.80 10.45 16.16
N HIS A 301 3.10 10.31 16.05
CA HIS A 301 4.00 10.44 17.18
C HIS A 301 3.86 11.84 17.81
N PRO A 302 3.90 11.97 19.17
CA PRO A 302 3.74 13.24 19.85
C PRO A 302 4.87 14.25 19.56
N ARG A 303 6.07 13.77 19.24
CA ARG A 303 7.18 14.64 18.81
C ARG A 303 7.04 15.00 17.34
N PRO A 304 7.22 16.27 16.96
CA PRO A 304 7.21 16.70 15.57
C PRO A 304 8.44 16.18 14.81
N GLU A 305 8.40 16.24 13.49
CA GLU A 305 9.44 15.69 12.62
C GLU A 305 10.82 16.29 12.86
N ASN A 306 10.91 17.61 13.09
CA ASN A 306 12.15 18.33 13.34
C ASN A 306 12.81 18.00 14.69
N GLU A 307 12.08 17.33 15.60
CA GLU A 307 12.55 16.87 16.91
C GLU A 307 12.68 15.34 16.97
N SER A 308 12.49 14.66 15.84
CA SER A 308 12.46 13.20 15.75
C SER A 308 13.58 12.66 14.87
N THR A 309 14.23 11.61 15.33
CA THR A 309 15.24 10.83 14.61
C THR A 309 14.81 9.36 14.55
N PRO A 310 15.46 8.50 13.77
CA PRO A 310 15.14 7.06 13.79
C PRO A 310 15.25 6.41 15.17
N GLU A 311 15.98 6.99 16.10
CA GLU A 311 16.16 6.51 17.48
C GLU A 311 15.04 6.96 18.44
N THR A 312 14.17 7.88 18.00
CA THR A 312 13.02 8.33 18.79
C THR A 312 12.10 7.16 19.09
N PRO A 313 11.75 6.88 20.36
CA PRO A 313 10.99 5.66 20.67
C PRO A 313 9.53 5.72 20.25
N MET A 314 9.05 4.76 19.47
CA MET A 314 7.60 4.61 19.19
C MET A 314 6.76 4.38 20.44
N ALA A 315 7.35 4.01 21.56
CA ALA A 315 6.69 3.89 22.86
C ALA A 315 6.07 5.20 23.37
N GLU A 316 6.49 6.35 22.84
CA GLU A 316 5.88 7.64 23.19
C GLU A 316 4.46 7.80 22.62
N ILE A 317 4.07 7.02 21.64
CA ILE A 317 2.65 6.84 21.31
C ILE A 317 2.05 5.97 22.41
N SER A 318 1.29 6.57 23.32
CA SER A 318 0.72 5.86 24.47
C SER A 318 -0.37 4.89 24.06
N VAL A 319 -0.54 3.82 24.84
CA VAL A 319 -1.67 2.87 24.66
C VAL A 319 -3.01 3.57 24.82
N ASP A 320 -3.11 4.55 25.71
CA ASP A 320 -4.34 5.33 25.92
C ASP A 320 -4.78 6.07 24.66
N CYS A 321 -3.83 6.70 23.94
CA CYS A 321 -4.13 7.38 22.67
C CYS A 321 -4.68 6.41 21.62
N VAL A 322 -4.03 5.25 21.45
CA VAL A 322 -4.49 4.24 20.50
C VAL A 322 -5.81 3.61 20.92
N TRP A 323 -6.00 3.35 22.20
CA TRP A 323 -7.26 2.84 22.76
C TRP A 323 -8.43 3.80 22.51
N GLN A 324 -8.22 5.09 22.71
CA GLN A 324 -9.23 6.10 22.40
C GLN A 324 -9.60 6.07 20.91
N ALA A 325 -8.62 5.94 20.02
CA ALA A 325 -8.85 5.80 18.59
C ALA A 325 -9.67 4.52 18.26
N VAL A 326 -9.40 3.39 18.94
CA VAL A 326 -10.16 2.14 18.81
C VAL A 326 -11.62 2.36 19.21
N GLN A 327 -11.86 2.92 20.39
CA GLN A 327 -13.21 3.16 20.89
C GLN A 327 -14.03 4.03 19.94
N GLN A 328 -13.44 5.13 19.47
CA GLN A 328 -14.09 6.03 18.51
C GLN A 328 -14.38 5.33 17.18
N THR A 329 -13.42 4.56 16.65
CA THR A 329 -13.60 3.86 15.36
C THR A 329 -14.70 2.80 15.48
N LEU A 330 -14.72 2.01 16.55
CA LEU A 330 -15.76 0.99 16.77
C LEU A 330 -17.15 1.58 17.05
N ALA A 331 -17.22 2.78 17.62
CA ALA A 331 -18.48 3.49 17.79
C ALA A 331 -19.06 4.01 16.47
N GLU A 332 -18.19 4.53 15.58
CA GLU A 332 -18.59 5.04 14.26
C GLU A 332 -18.83 3.92 13.24
N HIS A 333 -18.09 2.82 13.37
CA HIS A 333 -18.14 1.65 12.51
C HIS A 333 -18.31 0.39 13.36
N PRO A 334 -19.53 0.11 13.84
CA PRO A 334 -19.78 -1.04 14.72
C PRO A 334 -19.39 -2.36 14.04
N PRO A 335 -18.67 -3.25 14.74
CA PRO A 335 -18.28 -4.54 14.18
C PRO A 335 -19.48 -5.45 13.94
N GLN A 336 -19.35 -6.36 13.00
CA GLN A 336 -20.37 -7.36 12.73
C GLN A 336 -20.10 -8.63 13.53
N THR A 337 -21.01 -8.97 14.45
CA THR A 337 -20.93 -10.25 15.15
C THR A 337 -21.12 -11.41 14.17
N ARG A 338 -20.20 -12.34 14.18
CA ARG A 338 -20.17 -13.56 13.37
C ARG A 338 -20.43 -14.78 14.23
#